data_fb4d0973159e064e7596894bf7275661
#
_entry.id   fb4d0973159e064e7596894bf7275661
#
_cell.length_a   1.000
_cell.length_b   1.000
_cell.length_c   1.000
_cell.angle_alpha   90.00
_cell.angle_beta   90.00
_cell.angle_gamma   90.00
#
_symmetry.space_group_name_H-M   'P 1'
#
loop_
_entity.id
_entity.type
_entity.pdbx_description
1 polymer ?
#
loop_
_entity_poly.entity_id
_entity_poly.type
_entity_poly.pdbx_seq_one_letter_code
_entity_poly.pdbx_strand_id
1 'polypeptide(L)'
;MKTLLTSERNVLVLFVLMVTVVYGRVIGFGFSPMDEEWMVLKNEGFLKEWESILSAFKEPTGTIYYRPLLLITFIIDYHISGILPWMFHLTNIIMHVFAVWLLYKVLKQYGALNEVAVILASLFVIHPAIIHAVVWVPGRNDLMLALFTLLALYFQKEYYVKAKNKYLVFQMLFFVMALFSKENAIVLPFVFVANHFIWKDNIRSLKWPVVICMVSLTALWFYLRSSIVEVKPNYEASFVDQVMYSFRSLIVFAGKTLVPVQQSVYPTLKNAWLWPGIITIAIFLFVLFKLQWKSKKIALFGIFFFVIMLVIPVWFNATSVNREQYEHRLYVPLIGLMIAATQLQVKLGHTRTKTFLLTLTSIYLYLNFTRANSYKDQLSFIERAVEECPDNYFFQFRMADHLFAEKDYKGAIEHYTEAIALQPSKGMFFNNRANAYTAIGNKAAALRDFDSAIVRSNNAPGVYINRMATLVKFSEIELAMSELKKLKACCQNMIPPEMEQEIMYKWNVTGFKKINEKLITQPNNPILYANRAKLFFDRGMLNESIADLEKACSLDPANAELKKYLEMVKSAAAGK
;
A
#
# COMPACT_ATOMS: atom_id res chain seq x y z
N MET A 1 -15.12 8.02 40.95
CA MET A 1 -14.46 8.45 39.69
C MET A 1 -13.50 9.63 39.88
N LYS A 2 -13.88 10.72 40.58
CA LYS A 2 -12.96 11.88 40.80
C LYS A 2 -11.65 11.50 41.49
N THR A 3 -11.67 10.68 42.51
CA THR A 3 -10.48 10.20 43.26
C THR A 3 -9.57 9.25 42.47
N LEU A 4 -10.13 8.46 41.54
CA LEU A 4 -9.36 7.55 40.70
C LEU A 4 -8.54 8.26 39.63
N LEU A 5 -8.98 9.41 39.15
CA LEU A 5 -8.32 10.17 38.07
C LEU A 5 -7.29 11.19 38.59
N THR A 6 -7.01 11.25 39.91
CA THR A 6 -6.03 12.19 40.48
C THR A 6 -4.58 11.77 40.24
N SER A 7 -4.33 10.46 40.14
CA SER A 7 -2.99 9.91 39.89
C SER A 7 -2.71 9.77 38.39
N GLU A 8 -1.56 10.25 37.92
CA GLU A 8 -1.10 10.07 36.53
C GLU A 8 -0.99 8.58 36.15
N ARG A 9 -0.60 7.72 37.09
CA ARG A 9 -0.57 6.27 36.90
C ARG A 9 -1.96 5.71 36.58
N ASN A 10 -2.99 6.12 37.30
CA ASN A 10 -4.35 5.64 37.07
C ASN A 10 -4.90 6.13 35.72
N VAL A 11 -4.55 7.36 35.30
CA VAL A 11 -4.89 7.86 33.97
C VAL A 11 -4.19 7.07 32.87
N LEU A 12 -2.92 6.72 33.04
CA LEU A 12 -2.22 5.84 32.09
C LEU A 12 -2.88 4.46 32.01
N VAL A 13 -3.21 3.84 33.15
CA VAL A 13 -3.91 2.55 33.19
C VAL A 13 -5.27 2.64 32.46
N LEU A 14 -6.01 3.74 32.68
CA LEU A 14 -7.26 3.98 31.95
C LEU A 14 -7.04 3.99 30.44
N PHE A 15 -6.03 4.71 29.94
CA PHE A 15 -5.74 4.76 28.50
C PHE A 15 -5.26 3.41 27.95
N VAL A 16 -4.44 2.68 28.70
CA VAL A 16 -4.07 1.30 28.32
C VAL A 16 -5.32 0.44 28.16
N LEU A 17 -6.22 0.44 29.14
CA LEU A 17 -7.47 -0.34 29.08
C LEU A 17 -8.35 0.10 27.90
N MET A 18 -8.54 1.41 27.70
CA MET A 18 -9.35 1.93 26.60
C MET A 18 -8.77 1.53 25.23
N VAL A 19 -7.48 1.72 25.01
CA VAL A 19 -6.81 1.36 23.75
C VAL A 19 -6.86 -0.16 23.54
N THR A 20 -6.68 -0.97 24.60
CA THR A 20 -6.79 -2.43 24.51
C THR A 20 -8.23 -2.87 24.14
N VAL A 21 -9.25 -2.26 24.71
CA VAL A 21 -10.65 -2.57 24.38
C VAL A 21 -10.97 -2.20 22.94
N VAL A 22 -10.50 -1.05 22.46
CA VAL A 22 -10.81 -0.54 21.12
C VAL A 22 -9.97 -1.24 20.04
N TYR A 23 -8.66 -1.42 20.27
CA TYR A 23 -7.71 -1.87 19.26
C TYR A 23 -7.07 -3.24 19.56
N GLY A 24 -7.26 -3.85 20.71
CA GLY A 24 -6.58 -5.11 21.08
C GLY A 24 -6.81 -6.25 20.09
N ARG A 25 -7.99 -6.33 19.47
CA ARG A 25 -8.31 -7.32 18.44
C ARG A 25 -7.45 -7.17 17.17
N VAL A 26 -6.92 -5.97 16.91
CA VAL A 26 -6.07 -5.67 15.73
C VAL A 26 -4.79 -6.48 15.76
N ILE A 27 -4.32 -6.93 16.93
CA ILE A 27 -3.15 -7.81 17.06
C ILE A 27 -3.33 -9.11 16.25
N GLY A 28 -4.56 -9.59 16.11
CA GLY A 28 -4.88 -10.77 15.30
C GLY A 28 -5.18 -10.49 13.81
N PHE A 29 -5.00 -9.26 13.35
CA PHE A 29 -5.23 -8.92 11.95
C PHE A 29 -4.05 -9.33 11.06
N GLY A 30 -4.34 -9.59 9.77
CA GLY A 30 -3.34 -9.77 8.74
C GLY A 30 -2.80 -8.44 8.20
N PHE A 31 -1.95 -8.52 7.18
CA PHE A 31 -1.53 -7.36 6.41
C PHE A 31 -2.57 -6.99 5.34
N SER A 32 -2.76 -5.70 5.11
CA SER A 32 -3.61 -5.20 4.03
C SER A 32 -2.88 -5.26 2.66
N PRO A 33 -3.59 -5.24 1.53
CA PRO A 33 -2.98 -5.28 0.19
C PRO A 33 -2.45 -3.92 -0.28
N MET A 34 -2.02 -3.07 0.65
CA MET A 34 -1.50 -1.72 0.41
C MET A 34 0.04 -1.70 0.56
N ASP A 35 0.57 -0.65 1.19
CA ASP A 35 2.01 -0.46 1.36
C ASP A 35 2.70 -1.58 2.15
N GLU A 36 1.97 -2.36 2.95
CA GLU A 36 2.51 -3.50 3.71
C GLU A 36 3.07 -4.59 2.79
N GLU A 37 2.47 -4.77 1.60
CA GLU A 37 3.00 -5.70 0.59
C GLU A 37 4.42 -5.32 0.18
N TRP A 38 4.70 -4.02 0.03
CA TRP A 38 5.99 -3.52 -0.42
C TRP A 38 6.97 -3.24 0.72
N MET A 39 6.48 -2.71 1.84
CA MET A 39 7.33 -2.29 2.95
C MET A 39 7.71 -3.45 3.88
N VAL A 40 6.89 -4.52 3.91
CA VAL A 40 7.08 -5.67 4.79
C VAL A 40 7.26 -6.94 3.98
N LEU A 41 6.22 -7.42 3.26
CA LEU A 41 6.24 -8.75 2.63
C LEU A 41 7.32 -8.89 1.54
N LYS A 42 7.39 -7.94 0.60
CA LYS A 42 8.42 -7.95 -0.46
C LYS A 42 9.78 -7.42 -0.02
N ASN A 43 9.84 -6.82 1.17
CA ASN A 43 11.06 -6.25 1.74
C ASN A 43 11.68 -7.15 2.83
N GLU A 44 11.24 -8.41 2.93
CA GLU A 44 11.68 -9.35 3.95
C GLU A 44 13.20 -9.49 4.01
N GLY A 45 13.88 -9.58 2.86
CA GLY A 45 15.32 -9.67 2.79
C GLY A 45 16.06 -8.51 3.46
N PHE A 46 15.50 -7.28 3.35
CA PHE A 46 16.02 -6.10 4.04
C PHE A 46 15.71 -6.14 5.55
N LEU A 47 14.52 -6.56 5.94
CA LEU A 47 14.09 -6.57 7.34
C LEU A 47 14.80 -7.63 8.18
N LYS A 48 15.29 -8.70 7.53
CA LYS A 48 15.98 -9.82 8.17
C LYS A 48 17.36 -9.46 8.70
N GLU A 49 18.04 -8.48 8.12
CA GLU A 49 19.43 -8.17 8.42
C GLU A 49 19.51 -6.99 9.41
N TRP A 50 20.21 -7.16 10.55
CA TRP A 50 20.44 -6.08 11.53
C TRP A 50 21.26 -4.92 10.96
N GLU A 51 22.15 -5.20 10.03
CA GLU A 51 22.96 -4.21 9.30
C GLU A 51 22.09 -3.22 8.52
N SER A 52 20.87 -3.62 8.16
CA SER A 52 19.88 -2.78 7.49
C SER A 52 19.43 -1.58 8.34
N ILE A 53 19.66 -1.56 9.66
CA ILE A 53 19.43 -0.37 10.50
C ILE A 53 20.23 0.84 10.00
N LEU A 54 21.49 0.66 9.64
CA LEU A 54 22.30 1.73 9.07
C LEU A 54 21.95 2.01 7.62
N SER A 55 21.60 0.98 6.86
CA SER A 55 21.16 1.09 5.48
C SER A 55 19.83 1.83 5.33
N ALA A 56 18.95 1.80 6.35
CA ALA A 56 17.69 2.54 6.37
C ALA A 56 17.87 4.06 6.19
N PHE A 57 19.02 4.61 6.56
CA PHE A 57 19.35 6.03 6.33
C PHE A 57 19.86 6.33 4.92
N LYS A 58 20.14 5.31 4.10
CA LYS A 58 20.68 5.43 2.74
C LYS A 58 19.70 4.95 1.67
N GLU A 59 18.56 4.39 2.08
CA GLU A 59 17.58 3.79 1.20
C GLU A 59 16.22 4.49 1.28
N PRO A 60 15.46 4.58 0.18
CA PRO A 60 14.11 5.10 0.22
C PRO A 60 13.18 4.12 0.95
N THR A 61 12.21 4.64 1.67
CA THR A 61 11.11 3.86 2.23
C THR A 61 10.03 3.72 1.16
N GLY A 62 9.87 2.52 0.61
CA GLY A 62 9.11 2.34 -0.63
C GLY A 62 9.83 3.02 -1.80
N THR A 63 9.10 3.77 -2.65
CA THR A 63 9.70 4.41 -3.83
C THR A 63 9.90 5.92 -3.71
N ILE A 64 9.16 6.59 -2.81
CA ILE A 64 9.06 8.06 -2.79
C ILE A 64 9.25 8.70 -1.41
N TYR A 65 9.42 7.91 -0.35
CA TYR A 65 9.53 8.42 1.01
C TYR A 65 10.94 8.25 1.57
N TYR A 66 11.30 9.11 2.54
CA TYR A 66 12.53 8.98 3.31
C TYR A 66 12.19 8.95 4.80
N ARG A 67 11.99 7.75 5.36
CA ARG A 67 11.49 7.49 6.72
C ARG A 67 12.31 6.41 7.43
N PRO A 68 13.60 6.63 7.65
CA PRO A 68 14.49 5.61 8.22
C PRO A 68 14.01 5.04 9.56
N LEU A 69 13.43 5.88 10.44
CA LEU A 69 12.95 5.41 11.73
C LEU A 69 11.75 4.43 11.58
N LEU A 70 10.92 4.59 10.55
CA LEU A 70 9.85 3.63 10.26
C LEU A 70 10.44 2.25 9.92
N LEU A 71 11.42 2.20 9.01
CA LEU A 71 12.10 0.96 8.62
C LEU A 71 12.80 0.31 9.81
N ILE A 72 13.48 1.08 10.65
CA ILE A 72 14.13 0.57 11.87
C ILE A 72 13.12 -0.09 12.80
N THR A 73 11.94 0.50 12.98
CA THR A 73 10.90 -0.15 13.80
C THR A 73 10.36 -1.43 13.17
N PHE A 74 10.32 -1.53 11.85
CA PHE A 74 9.92 -2.76 11.14
C PHE A 74 11.00 -3.84 11.26
N ILE A 75 12.30 -3.49 11.19
CA ILE A 75 13.40 -4.42 11.45
C ILE A 75 13.28 -5.01 12.87
N ILE A 76 13.01 -4.17 13.88
CA ILE A 76 12.84 -4.62 15.26
C ILE A 76 11.65 -5.59 15.38
N ASP A 77 10.50 -5.23 14.81
CA ASP A 77 9.31 -6.08 14.83
C ASP A 77 9.55 -7.43 14.14
N TYR A 78 10.22 -7.39 12.97
CA TYR A 78 10.59 -8.60 12.23
C TYR A 78 11.46 -9.54 13.06
N HIS A 79 12.45 -9.04 13.78
CA HIS A 79 13.32 -9.87 14.62
C HIS A 79 12.60 -10.49 15.83
N ILE A 80 11.43 -9.97 16.20
CA ILE A 80 10.60 -10.52 17.30
C ILE A 80 9.60 -11.57 16.77
N SER A 81 8.97 -11.30 15.63
CA SER A 81 7.85 -12.12 15.12
C SER A 81 8.08 -12.72 13.74
N GLY A 82 9.24 -12.48 13.11
CA GLY A 82 9.42 -12.77 11.68
C GLY A 82 8.44 -11.94 10.85
N ILE A 83 7.90 -12.57 9.82
CA ILE A 83 6.90 -11.95 8.92
C ILE A 83 5.48 -11.94 9.50
N LEU A 84 5.27 -12.44 10.74
CA LEU A 84 3.94 -12.49 11.34
C LEU A 84 3.46 -11.10 11.75
N PRO A 85 2.23 -10.67 11.37
CA PRO A 85 1.77 -9.29 11.51
C PRO A 85 1.54 -8.82 12.95
N TRP A 86 1.39 -9.75 13.92
CA TRP A 86 0.97 -9.43 15.28
C TRP A 86 1.88 -8.42 15.99
N MET A 87 3.21 -8.51 15.83
CA MET A 87 4.14 -7.59 16.49
C MET A 87 4.08 -6.20 15.86
N PHE A 88 3.94 -6.12 14.53
CA PHE A 88 3.79 -4.84 13.83
C PHE A 88 2.54 -4.09 14.30
N HIS A 89 1.42 -4.78 14.52
CA HIS A 89 0.21 -4.20 15.09
C HIS A 89 0.38 -3.83 16.56
N LEU A 90 1.00 -4.71 17.36
CA LEU A 90 1.24 -4.44 18.79
C LEU A 90 2.09 -3.18 18.99
N THR A 91 3.15 -2.99 18.20
CA THR A 91 3.99 -1.79 18.23
C THR A 91 3.17 -0.53 17.95
N ASN A 92 2.27 -0.56 16.94
CA ASN A 92 1.36 0.57 16.67
C ASN A 92 0.46 0.87 17.87
N ILE A 93 -0.13 -0.15 18.49
CA ILE A 93 -1.00 -0.01 19.66
C ILE A 93 -0.24 0.60 20.84
N ILE A 94 0.97 0.12 21.12
CA ILE A 94 1.83 0.65 22.19
C ILE A 94 2.17 2.13 21.92
N MET A 95 2.58 2.47 20.70
CA MET A 95 2.86 3.86 20.32
C MET A 95 1.61 4.74 20.46
N HIS A 96 0.43 4.23 20.12
CA HIS A 96 -0.82 4.96 20.31
C HIS A 96 -1.12 5.24 21.79
N VAL A 97 -0.94 4.26 22.68
CA VAL A 97 -1.08 4.46 24.12
C VAL A 97 -0.18 5.60 24.61
N PHE A 98 1.09 5.59 24.22
CA PHE A 98 2.04 6.64 24.62
C PHE A 98 1.68 8.00 24.02
N ALA A 99 1.23 8.05 22.76
CA ALA A 99 0.80 9.30 22.14
C ALA A 99 -0.42 9.90 22.87
N VAL A 100 -1.41 9.08 23.25
CA VAL A 100 -2.59 9.51 24.02
C VAL A 100 -2.20 9.99 25.40
N TRP A 101 -1.32 9.29 26.09
CA TRP A 101 -0.83 9.69 27.41
C TRP A 101 -0.05 11.01 27.35
N LEU A 102 0.80 11.19 26.35
CA LEU A 102 1.51 12.46 26.13
C LEU A 102 0.57 13.58 25.73
N LEU A 103 -0.45 13.28 24.90
CA LEU A 103 -1.50 14.25 24.60
C LEU A 103 -2.17 14.75 25.87
N TYR A 104 -2.59 13.85 26.75
CA TYR A 104 -3.14 14.23 28.05
C TYR A 104 -2.18 15.16 28.84
N LYS A 105 -0.89 14.84 28.90
CA LYS A 105 0.13 15.66 29.59
C LYS A 105 0.23 17.07 28.96
N VAL A 106 0.28 17.13 27.63
CA VAL A 106 0.37 18.39 26.88
C VAL A 106 -0.91 19.22 27.07
N LEU A 107 -2.10 18.62 27.03
CA LEU A 107 -3.36 19.34 27.29
C LEU A 107 -3.38 19.97 28.68
N LYS A 108 -2.85 19.29 29.69
CA LYS A 108 -2.68 19.87 31.05
C LYS A 108 -1.71 21.05 31.04
N GLN A 109 -0.63 20.99 30.27
CA GLN A 109 0.30 22.11 30.13
C GLN A 109 -0.35 23.37 29.53
N TYR A 110 -1.36 23.18 28.64
CA TYR A 110 -2.15 24.29 28.08
C TYR A 110 -3.33 24.72 28.98
N GLY A 111 -3.33 24.31 30.25
CA GLY A 111 -4.30 24.76 31.26
C GLY A 111 -5.62 24.02 31.29
N ALA A 112 -5.68 22.83 30.71
CA ALA A 112 -6.86 21.97 30.85
C ALA A 112 -7.00 21.47 32.29
N LEU A 113 -8.22 21.48 32.81
CA LEU A 113 -8.56 20.74 34.03
C LEU A 113 -8.33 19.25 33.77
N ASN A 114 -7.96 18.52 34.82
CA ASN A 114 -7.65 17.09 34.69
C ASN A 114 -8.79 16.29 34.01
N GLU A 115 -10.03 16.52 34.41
CA GLU A 115 -11.21 15.86 33.82
C GLU A 115 -11.37 16.19 32.32
N VAL A 116 -11.14 17.45 31.93
CA VAL A 116 -11.20 17.88 30.52
C VAL A 116 -10.11 17.22 29.70
N ALA A 117 -8.86 17.19 30.22
CA ALA A 117 -7.74 16.56 29.54
C ALA A 117 -7.97 15.05 29.33
N VAL A 118 -8.52 14.36 30.33
CA VAL A 118 -8.87 12.93 30.23
C VAL A 118 -9.97 12.72 29.20
N ILE A 119 -11.04 13.53 29.20
CA ILE A 119 -12.15 13.41 28.23
C ILE A 119 -11.64 13.62 26.82
N LEU A 120 -10.87 14.69 26.57
CA LEU A 120 -10.35 15.00 25.23
C LEU A 120 -9.39 13.91 24.74
N ALA A 121 -8.49 13.41 25.58
CA ALA A 121 -7.60 12.31 25.23
C ALA A 121 -8.38 11.01 24.98
N SER A 122 -9.45 10.73 25.76
CA SER A 122 -10.33 9.58 25.53
C SER A 122 -11.10 9.68 24.22
N LEU A 123 -11.62 10.87 23.88
CA LEU A 123 -12.24 11.12 22.57
C LEU A 123 -11.23 10.95 21.42
N PHE A 124 -9.98 11.32 21.63
CA PHE A 124 -8.93 11.08 20.66
C PHE A 124 -8.69 9.57 20.45
N VAL A 125 -8.70 8.74 21.50
CA VAL A 125 -8.56 7.26 21.36
C VAL A 125 -9.60 6.69 20.42
N ILE A 126 -10.86 7.11 20.56
CA ILE A 126 -11.99 6.52 19.83
C ILE A 126 -12.34 7.28 18.54
N HIS A 127 -11.59 8.32 18.17
CA HIS A 127 -11.95 9.17 17.03
C HIS A 127 -11.85 8.38 15.71
N PRO A 128 -12.94 8.28 14.91
CA PRO A 128 -12.94 7.41 13.73
C PRO A 128 -11.92 7.80 12.66
N ALA A 129 -11.56 9.08 12.54
CA ALA A 129 -10.59 9.55 11.55
C ALA A 129 -9.15 9.08 11.82
N ILE A 130 -8.83 8.57 13.03
CA ILE A 130 -7.46 8.12 13.35
C ILE A 130 -7.29 6.61 13.30
N ILE A 131 -8.35 5.84 13.08
CA ILE A 131 -8.33 4.37 13.06
C ILE A 131 -7.26 3.86 12.10
N HIS A 132 -7.25 4.40 10.89
CA HIS A 132 -6.30 4.02 9.85
C HIS A 132 -4.83 4.20 10.31
N ALA A 133 -4.51 5.23 11.10
CA ALA A 133 -3.15 5.41 11.62
C ALA A 133 -2.73 4.30 12.61
N VAL A 134 -3.68 3.71 13.34
CA VAL A 134 -3.40 2.68 14.36
C VAL A 134 -3.45 1.28 13.76
N VAL A 135 -4.47 0.99 12.93
CA VAL A 135 -4.76 -0.35 12.40
C VAL A 135 -3.85 -0.71 11.24
N TRP A 136 -3.58 0.24 10.35
CA TRP A 136 -2.69 0.06 9.22
C TRP A 136 -1.23 0.16 9.65
N VAL A 137 -0.42 -0.88 9.39
CA VAL A 137 0.96 -0.97 9.91
C VAL A 137 1.84 0.22 9.48
N PRO A 138 1.88 0.67 8.20
CA PRO A 138 2.63 1.85 7.79
C PRO A 138 2.09 3.17 8.36
N GLY A 139 0.86 3.21 8.88
CA GLY A 139 0.30 4.32 9.64
C GLY A 139 1.12 4.70 10.87
N ARG A 140 2.03 3.82 11.30
CA ARG A 140 3.03 4.05 12.34
C ARG A 140 3.80 5.36 12.17
N ASN A 141 4.04 5.78 10.93
CA ASN A 141 4.71 7.08 10.68
C ASN A 141 3.94 8.28 11.27
N ASP A 142 2.59 8.23 11.34
CA ASP A 142 1.77 9.26 11.98
C ASP A 142 1.82 9.16 13.50
N LEU A 143 1.85 7.94 14.03
CA LEU A 143 2.01 7.70 15.48
C LEU A 143 3.36 8.23 15.97
N MET A 144 4.44 7.95 15.25
CA MET A 144 5.79 8.42 15.56
C MET A 144 5.88 9.95 15.45
N LEU A 145 5.35 10.53 14.37
CA LEU A 145 5.29 11.99 14.20
C LEU A 145 4.54 12.65 15.36
N ALA A 146 3.39 12.11 15.77
CA ALA A 146 2.62 12.61 16.90
C ALA A 146 3.39 12.51 18.21
N LEU A 147 3.97 11.33 18.47
CA LEU A 147 4.75 11.07 19.69
C LEU A 147 5.89 12.07 19.83
N PHE A 148 6.70 12.23 18.78
CA PHE A 148 7.86 13.12 18.81
C PHE A 148 7.45 14.61 18.81
N THR A 149 6.36 14.99 18.13
CA THR A 149 5.80 16.33 18.19
C THR A 149 5.32 16.69 19.61
N LEU A 150 4.59 15.77 20.25
CA LEU A 150 4.11 15.96 21.63
C LEU A 150 5.26 16.05 22.63
N LEU A 151 6.28 15.20 22.50
CA LEU A 151 7.49 15.28 23.32
C LEU A 151 8.23 16.60 23.11
N ALA A 152 8.39 17.05 21.86
CA ALA A 152 9.04 18.33 21.57
C ALA A 152 8.27 19.52 22.17
N LEU A 153 6.95 19.55 22.04
CA LEU A 153 6.09 20.57 22.67
C LEU A 153 6.16 20.51 24.21
N TYR A 154 6.14 19.30 24.77
CA TYR A 154 6.28 19.10 26.21
C TYR A 154 7.59 19.69 26.74
N PHE A 155 8.72 19.37 26.11
CA PHE A 155 10.03 19.85 26.52
C PHE A 155 10.23 21.32 26.23
N GLN A 156 9.63 21.89 25.19
CA GLN A 156 9.62 23.32 24.95
C GLN A 156 8.96 24.09 26.12
N LYS A 157 7.83 23.62 26.62
CA LYS A 157 7.17 24.19 27.81
C LYS A 157 8.05 24.04 29.06
N GLU A 158 8.62 22.85 29.28
CA GLU A 158 9.51 22.60 30.41
C GLU A 158 10.72 23.56 30.42
N TYR A 159 11.24 23.89 29.24
CA TYR A 159 12.29 24.91 29.11
C TYR A 159 11.81 26.29 29.60
N TYR A 160 10.60 26.72 29.19
CA TYR A 160 10.09 28.03 29.62
C TYR A 160 9.81 28.11 31.11
N VAL A 161 9.46 26.98 31.74
CA VAL A 161 9.21 26.93 33.20
C VAL A 161 10.49 26.81 34.00
N LYS A 162 11.41 25.95 33.60
CA LYS A 162 12.58 25.56 34.40
C LYS A 162 13.88 26.23 33.97
N ALA A 163 13.90 26.92 32.83
CA ALA A 163 15.05 27.63 32.24
C ALA A 163 16.34 26.78 32.11
N LYS A 164 16.22 25.46 31.95
CA LYS A 164 17.38 24.53 31.81
C LYS A 164 17.57 24.13 30.36
N ASN A 165 18.75 24.39 29.78
CA ASN A 165 19.09 24.14 28.38
C ASN A 165 18.91 22.66 27.95
N LYS A 166 19.01 21.67 28.86
CA LYS A 166 18.74 20.27 28.56
C LYS A 166 17.36 20.05 27.92
N TYR A 167 16.36 20.85 28.26
CA TYR A 167 15.03 20.75 27.67
C TYR A 167 14.97 21.22 26.20
N LEU A 168 15.82 22.18 25.83
CA LEU A 168 16.02 22.55 24.42
C LEU A 168 16.69 21.43 23.65
N VAL A 169 17.67 20.76 24.25
CA VAL A 169 18.33 19.61 23.63
C VAL A 169 17.32 18.48 23.38
N PHE A 170 16.46 18.17 24.37
CA PHE A 170 15.38 17.18 24.17
C PHE A 170 14.37 17.62 23.11
N GLN A 171 13.97 18.90 23.09
CA GLN A 171 13.11 19.42 22.04
C GLN A 171 13.72 19.21 20.65
N MET A 172 15.02 19.52 20.48
CA MET A 172 15.73 19.36 19.20
C MET A 172 15.88 17.88 18.82
N LEU A 173 16.20 17.00 19.79
CA LEU A 173 16.26 15.56 19.58
C LEU A 173 14.94 15.02 19.01
N PHE A 174 13.82 15.34 19.66
CA PHE A 174 12.51 14.87 19.21
C PHE A 174 12.05 15.52 17.91
N PHE A 175 12.47 16.75 17.63
CA PHE A 175 12.26 17.36 16.33
C PHE A 175 13.00 16.59 15.20
N VAL A 176 14.26 16.22 15.41
CA VAL A 176 15.02 15.40 14.47
C VAL A 176 14.37 14.03 14.28
N MET A 177 13.95 13.37 15.37
CA MET A 177 13.22 12.09 15.27
C MET A 177 11.90 12.23 14.49
N ALA A 178 11.19 13.35 14.64
CA ALA A 178 9.98 13.63 13.85
C ALA A 178 10.30 13.76 12.35
N LEU A 179 11.39 14.47 11.97
CA LEU A 179 11.85 14.60 10.58
C LEU A 179 12.15 13.24 9.93
N PHE A 180 12.82 12.33 10.67
CA PHE A 180 13.13 10.98 10.18
C PHE A 180 11.95 10.00 10.25
N SER A 181 10.81 10.43 10.81
CA SER A 181 9.57 9.63 10.85
C SER A 181 8.61 9.93 9.72
N LYS A 182 8.43 11.22 9.39
CA LYS A 182 7.50 11.66 8.33
C LYS A 182 7.80 13.07 7.84
N GLU A 183 7.66 13.29 6.54
CA GLU A 183 7.94 14.55 5.85
C GLU A 183 7.16 15.74 6.39
N ASN A 184 5.98 15.50 6.96
CA ASN A 184 5.15 16.56 7.57
C ASN A 184 5.85 17.30 8.71
N ALA A 185 6.89 16.74 9.31
CA ALA A 185 7.66 17.37 10.37
C ALA A 185 8.37 18.65 9.95
N ILE A 186 8.56 18.90 8.64
CA ILE A 186 9.20 20.13 8.13
C ILE A 186 8.46 21.41 8.53
N VAL A 187 7.16 21.34 8.87
CA VAL A 187 6.38 22.51 9.34
C VAL A 187 6.49 22.74 10.86
N LEU A 188 7.09 21.82 11.62
CA LEU A 188 7.20 21.94 13.08
C LEU A 188 7.98 23.17 13.56
N PRO A 189 9.02 23.69 12.90
CA PRO A 189 9.64 24.95 13.28
C PRO A 189 8.63 26.10 13.41
N PHE A 190 7.66 26.21 12.50
CA PHE A 190 6.59 27.21 12.59
C PHE A 190 5.69 26.99 13.80
N VAL A 191 5.37 25.71 14.10
CA VAL A 191 4.61 25.35 15.30
C VAL A 191 5.34 25.76 16.57
N PHE A 192 6.65 25.49 16.67
CA PHE A 192 7.45 25.82 17.84
C PHE A 192 7.63 27.33 18.02
N VAL A 193 7.76 28.10 16.93
CA VAL A 193 7.79 29.55 16.96
C VAL A 193 6.42 30.10 17.41
N ALA A 194 5.31 29.59 16.85
CA ALA A 194 3.97 29.99 17.28
C ALA A 194 3.73 29.66 18.77
N ASN A 195 4.15 28.45 19.21
CA ASN A 195 4.06 28.05 20.61
C ASN A 195 4.91 28.92 21.55
N HIS A 196 6.04 29.44 21.07
CA HIS A 196 6.83 30.42 21.85
C HIS A 196 5.97 31.60 22.32
N PHE A 197 5.14 32.15 21.42
CA PHE A 197 4.27 33.29 21.76
C PHE A 197 3.13 32.94 22.73
N ILE A 198 2.85 31.67 23.00
CA ILE A 198 1.92 31.24 24.06
C ILE A 198 2.54 31.49 25.45
N TRP A 199 3.85 31.29 25.59
CA TRP A 199 4.55 31.33 26.87
C TRP A 199 5.32 32.64 27.11
N LYS A 200 5.66 33.34 26.03
CA LYS A 200 6.39 34.61 26.04
C LYS A 200 5.79 35.57 25.01
N ASP A 201 5.46 36.79 25.44
CA ASP A 201 4.80 37.74 24.55
C ASP A 201 5.77 38.56 23.69
N ASN A 202 7.08 38.36 23.82
CA ASN A 202 8.08 39.14 23.14
C ASN A 202 8.96 38.30 22.23
N ILE A 203 9.08 38.70 20.96
CA ILE A 203 9.95 38.06 19.97
C ILE A 203 11.43 38.12 20.35
N ARG A 204 11.85 39.16 21.11
CA ARG A 204 13.22 39.29 21.59
C ARG A 204 13.64 38.17 22.55
N SER A 205 12.67 37.52 23.21
CA SER A 205 12.91 36.37 24.07
C SER A 205 13.05 35.06 23.29
N LEU A 206 12.79 35.06 21.96
CA LEU A 206 12.97 33.90 21.10
C LEU A 206 14.46 33.58 20.97
N LYS A 207 14.79 32.31 21.19
CA LYS A 207 16.18 31.83 21.03
C LYS A 207 16.48 31.60 19.56
N TRP A 208 16.89 32.68 18.85
CA TRP A 208 17.22 32.63 17.43
C TRP A 208 18.20 31.53 17.04
N PRO A 209 19.26 31.21 17.84
CA PRO A 209 20.13 30.09 17.52
C PRO A 209 19.39 28.76 17.44
N VAL A 210 18.34 28.55 18.26
CA VAL A 210 17.50 27.33 18.21
C VAL A 210 16.68 27.30 16.92
N VAL A 211 16.10 28.45 16.52
CA VAL A 211 15.33 28.55 15.26
C VAL A 211 16.24 28.29 14.06
N ILE A 212 17.43 28.90 14.03
CA ILE A 212 18.43 28.70 12.97
C ILE A 212 18.81 27.21 12.92
N CYS A 213 19.07 26.58 14.07
CA CYS A 213 19.38 25.15 14.15
C CYS A 213 18.24 24.29 13.57
N MET A 214 16.98 24.58 13.89
CA MET A 214 15.83 23.88 13.32
C MET A 214 15.76 24.01 11.79
N VAL A 215 15.96 25.23 11.27
CA VAL A 215 15.97 25.46 9.82
C VAL A 215 17.13 24.72 9.16
N SER A 216 18.33 24.76 9.76
CA SER A 216 19.52 24.04 9.25
C SER A 216 19.31 22.52 9.25
N LEU A 217 18.72 21.97 10.31
CA LEU A 217 18.39 20.54 10.38
C LEU A 217 17.32 20.14 9.36
N THR A 218 16.33 20.99 9.12
CA THR A 218 15.33 20.77 8.08
C THR A 218 15.97 20.80 6.67
N ALA A 219 16.87 21.76 6.42
CA ALA A 219 17.61 21.85 5.16
C ALA A 219 18.53 20.63 4.95
N LEU A 220 19.23 20.20 6.00
CA LEU A 220 20.05 18.98 5.96
C LEU A 220 19.20 17.73 5.67
N TRP A 221 18.06 17.59 6.36
CA TRP A 221 17.14 16.49 6.09
C TRP A 221 16.63 16.52 4.65
N PHE A 222 16.29 17.70 4.13
CA PHE A 222 15.85 17.85 2.74
C PHE A 222 16.95 17.48 1.75
N TYR A 223 18.18 17.87 2.01
CA TYR A 223 19.36 17.48 1.22
C TYR A 223 19.55 15.95 1.22
N LEU A 224 19.52 15.30 2.38
CA LEU A 224 19.63 13.84 2.49
C LEU A 224 18.49 13.14 1.74
N ARG A 225 17.25 13.60 1.92
CA ARG A 225 16.10 13.06 1.20
C ARG A 225 16.27 13.19 -0.32
N SER A 226 16.68 14.34 -0.81
CA SER A 226 16.83 14.59 -2.27
C SER A 226 17.96 13.79 -2.91
N SER A 227 18.98 13.38 -2.12
CA SER A 227 20.06 12.51 -2.60
C SER A 227 19.67 11.02 -2.66
N ILE A 228 18.59 10.63 -1.98
CA ILE A 228 18.16 9.23 -1.84
C ILE A 228 16.89 8.95 -2.65
N VAL A 229 15.95 9.89 -2.68
CA VAL A 229 14.65 9.72 -3.30
C VAL A 229 14.59 10.45 -4.64
N GLU A 230 14.50 9.70 -5.73
CA GLU A 230 14.23 10.25 -7.06
C GLU A 230 12.73 10.57 -7.19
N VAL A 231 12.39 11.85 -7.16
CA VAL A 231 11.02 12.30 -7.42
C VAL A 231 10.84 12.49 -8.92
N LYS A 232 10.20 11.55 -9.58
CA LYS A 232 9.70 11.75 -10.94
C LYS A 232 8.36 12.44 -10.89
N PRO A 233 8.15 13.59 -11.50
CA PRO A 233 6.85 14.24 -11.57
C PRO A 233 5.91 13.35 -12.39
N ASN A 234 4.97 12.70 -11.71
CA ASN A 234 4.01 11.79 -12.35
C ASN A 234 2.78 12.51 -12.93
N TYR A 235 2.60 13.80 -12.63
CA TYR A 235 1.40 14.53 -13.01
C TYR A 235 1.68 16.04 -13.12
N GLU A 236 1.47 16.59 -14.29
CA GLU A 236 1.56 18.03 -14.57
C GLU A 236 0.18 18.69 -14.33
N ALA A 237 -0.21 18.85 -13.08
CA ALA A 237 -1.36 19.68 -12.77
C ALA A 237 -0.97 21.17 -12.89
N SER A 238 -1.84 22.00 -13.46
CA SER A 238 -1.64 23.43 -13.44
C SER A 238 -1.61 23.93 -11.97
N PHE A 239 -0.89 25.04 -11.73
CA PHE A 239 -0.85 25.64 -10.39
C PHE A 239 -2.26 25.96 -9.87
N VAL A 240 -3.16 26.42 -10.73
CA VAL A 240 -4.56 26.71 -10.38
C VAL A 240 -5.27 25.44 -9.93
N ASP A 241 -5.11 24.33 -10.64
CA ASP A 241 -5.70 23.03 -10.23
C ASP A 241 -5.17 22.59 -8.87
N GLN A 242 -3.85 22.69 -8.64
CA GLN A 242 -3.25 22.35 -7.36
C GLN A 242 -3.84 23.16 -6.21
N VAL A 243 -4.02 24.47 -6.36
CA VAL A 243 -4.66 25.34 -5.38
C VAL A 243 -6.11 24.95 -5.16
N MET A 244 -6.89 24.76 -6.22
CA MET A 244 -8.31 24.38 -6.13
C MET A 244 -8.50 23.03 -5.42
N TYR A 245 -7.67 22.03 -5.76
CA TYR A 245 -7.70 20.72 -5.08
C TYR A 245 -7.27 20.81 -3.62
N SER A 246 -6.26 21.63 -3.31
CA SER A 246 -5.84 21.87 -1.92
C SER A 246 -6.99 22.45 -1.09
N PHE A 247 -7.73 23.40 -1.64
CA PHE A 247 -8.87 24.01 -0.97
C PHE A 247 -9.98 22.99 -0.71
N ARG A 248 -10.35 22.17 -1.73
CA ARG A 248 -11.33 21.10 -1.57
C ARG A 248 -10.88 20.06 -0.53
N SER A 249 -9.60 19.68 -0.53
CA SER A 249 -9.03 18.75 0.46
C SER A 249 -9.15 19.28 1.88
N LEU A 250 -8.86 20.56 2.12
CA LEU A 250 -9.02 21.18 3.45
C LEU A 250 -10.48 21.12 3.94
N ILE A 251 -11.45 21.37 3.04
CA ILE A 251 -12.89 21.25 3.37
C ILE A 251 -13.22 19.80 3.76
N VAL A 252 -12.75 18.81 2.98
CA VAL A 252 -12.99 17.40 3.28
C VAL A 252 -12.38 17.00 4.62
N PHE A 253 -11.12 17.36 4.88
CA PHE A 253 -10.47 17.07 6.17
C PHE A 253 -11.17 17.77 7.34
N ALA A 254 -11.62 19.01 7.18
CA ALA A 254 -12.42 19.69 8.20
C ALA A 254 -13.69 18.88 8.53
N GLY A 255 -14.41 18.39 7.51
CA GLY A 255 -15.60 17.57 7.71
C GLY A 255 -15.35 16.31 8.53
N LYS A 256 -14.27 15.61 8.23
CA LYS A 256 -13.88 14.36 8.90
C LYS A 256 -13.50 14.53 10.38
N THR A 257 -13.31 15.78 10.86
CA THR A 257 -13.01 16.05 12.29
C THR A 257 -14.25 16.05 13.21
N LEU A 258 -15.42 16.40 12.71
CA LEU A 258 -16.66 16.41 13.51
C LEU A 258 -17.70 15.41 12.99
N VAL A 259 -17.77 15.25 11.68
CA VAL A 259 -18.74 14.38 10.99
C VAL A 259 -17.98 13.33 10.19
N PRO A 260 -17.41 12.32 10.85
CA PRO A 260 -16.56 11.30 10.21
C PRO A 260 -17.40 10.28 9.43
N VAL A 261 -18.26 10.79 8.55
CA VAL A 261 -19.01 10.00 7.58
C VAL A 261 -18.21 9.79 6.31
N GLN A 262 -18.63 8.84 5.49
CA GLN A 262 -17.99 8.54 4.21
C GLN A 262 -16.49 8.23 4.38
N GLN A 263 -16.17 7.44 5.41
CA GLN A 263 -14.83 6.90 5.56
C GLN A 263 -14.62 5.79 4.54
N SER A 264 -13.57 5.91 3.73
CA SER A 264 -13.23 4.92 2.71
C SER A 264 -11.86 4.31 2.98
N VAL A 265 -11.67 3.02 2.66
CA VAL A 265 -10.35 2.39 2.73
C VAL A 265 -9.39 3.00 1.70
N TYR A 266 -9.96 3.53 0.60
CA TYR A 266 -9.24 4.26 -0.43
C TYR A 266 -9.97 5.58 -0.78
N PRO A 267 -9.93 6.58 0.13
CA PRO A 267 -10.68 7.83 -0.04
C PRO A 267 -10.04 8.70 -1.12
N THR A 268 -10.82 9.05 -2.15
CA THR A 268 -10.41 9.99 -3.19
C THR A 268 -11.21 11.29 -3.12
N LEU A 269 -10.64 12.37 -3.65
CA LEU A 269 -11.35 13.64 -3.68
C LEU A 269 -12.55 13.63 -4.65
N LYS A 270 -12.54 12.75 -5.66
CA LYS A 270 -13.62 12.57 -6.64
C LYS A 270 -14.92 12.19 -5.95
N ASN A 271 -14.86 11.25 -5.00
CA ASN A 271 -16.01 10.69 -4.32
C ASN A 271 -16.33 11.38 -2.98
N ALA A 272 -15.52 12.37 -2.56
CA ALA A 272 -15.67 13.01 -1.26
C ALA A 272 -16.79 14.05 -1.23
N TRP A 273 -17.64 13.98 -0.20
CA TRP A 273 -18.66 14.99 0.06
C TRP A 273 -18.06 16.25 0.69
N LEU A 274 -18.42 17.42 0.18
CA LEU A 274 -17.95 18.69 0.70
C LEU A 274 -18.85 19.26 1.80
N TRP A 275 -20.15 18.92 1.80
CA TRP A 275 -21.11 19.48 2.75
C TRP A 275 -20.77 19.22 4.23
N PRO A 276 -20.20 18.05 4.66
CA PRO A 276 -19.79 17.89 6.05
C PRO A 276 -18.69 18.87 6.46
N GLY A 277 -17.77 19.16 5.52
CA GLY A 277 -16.70 20.11 5.73
C GLY A 277 -17.22 21.55 5.86
N ILE A 278 -18.13 21.95 4.99
CA ILE A 278 -18.76 23.27 5.04
C ILE A 278 -19.49 23.48 6.37
N ILE A 279 -20.29 22.50 6.81
CA ILE A 279 -20.97 22.53 8.12
C ILE A 279 -19.96 22.61 9.26
N THR A 280 -18.89 21.79 9.21
CA THR A 280 -17.86 21.79 10.26
C THR A 280 -17.15 23.14 10.34
N ILE A 281 -16.79 23.74 9.20
CA ILE A 281 -16.18 25.08 9.17
C ILE A 281 -17.14 26.13 9.74
N ALA A 282 -18.42 26.08 9.37
CA ALA A 282 -19.45 26.98 9.93
C ALA A 282 -19.58 26.82 11.45
N ILE A 283 -19.57 25.58 11.96
CA ILE A 283 -19.56 25.31 13.41
C ILE A 283 -18.30 25.88 14.06
N PHE A 284 -17.11 25.67 13.48
CA PHE A 284 -15.86 26.20 14.02
C PHE A 284 -15.86 27.72 14.06
N LEU A 285 -16.34 28.38 13.02
CA LEU A 285 -16.49 29.85 13.01
C LEU A 285 -17.49 30.32 14.06
N PHE A 286 -18.64 29.66 14.19
CA PHE A 286 -19.61 29.97 15.23
C PHE A 286 -19.01 29.82 16.62
N VAL A 287 -18.32 28.70 16.89
CA VAL A 287 -17.64 28.43 18.16
C VAL A 287 -16.56 29.50 18.43
N LEU A 288 -15.77 29.84 17.42
CA LEU A 288 -14.68 30.81 17.54
C LEU A 288 -15.20 32.23 17.92
N PHE A 289 -16.30 32.65 17.31
CA PHE A 289 -16.80 34.03 17.51
C PHE A 289 -17.85 34.15 18.59
N LYS A 290 -18.64 33.12 18.87
CA LYS A 290 -19.78 33.21 19.80
C LYS A 290 -19.53 32.62 21.19
N LEU A 291 -18.63 31.60 21.29
CA LEU A 291 -18.35 31.02 22.61
C LEU A 291 -17.28 31.77 23.38
N GLN A 292 -17.33 31.64 24.71
CA GLN A 292 -16.32 32.19 25.59
C GLN A 292 -15.10 31.28 25.68
N TRP A 293 -13.92 31.88 25.51
CA TRP A 293 -12.64 31.20 25.58
C TRP A 293 -11.90 31.62 26.85
N LYS A 294 -11.29 30.67 27.57
CA LYS A 294 -10.34 30.98 28.68
C LYS A 294 -9.14 31.78 28.17
N SER A 295 -8.59 31.34 27.02
CA SER A 295 -7.52 32.02 26.30
C SER A 295 -7.73 31.90 24.81
N LYS A 296 -8.09 32.98 24.13
CA LYS A 296 -8.18 33.04 22.67
C LYS A 296 -6.84 32.74 21.99
N LYS A 297 -5.73 33.14 22.62
CA LYS A 297 -4.37 32.95 22.14
C LYS A 297 -4.04 31.45 22.00
N ILE A 298 -4.34 30.63 23.02
CA ILE A 298 -4.13 29.16 22.97
C ILE A 298 -5.10 28.52 22.00
N ALA A 299 -6.36 28.97 21.91
CA ALA A 299 -7.33 28.46 20.96
C ALA A 299 -6.87 28.70 19.51
N LEU A 300 -6.41 29.92 19.19
CA LEU A 300 -5.87 30.25 17.87
C LEU A 300 -4.61 29.46 17.54
N PHE A 301 -3.72 29.23 18.51
CA PHE A 301 -2.57 28.33 18.32
C PHE A 301 -3.00 26.92 17.96
N GLY A 302 -4.00 26.36 18.66
CA GLY A 302 -4.49 25.01 18.34
C GLY A 302 -5.08 24.92 16.92
N ILE A 303 -5.82 25.96 16.50
CA ILE A 303 -6.35 26.03 15.11
C ILE A 303 -5.21 26.19 14.10
N PHE A 304 -4.23 27.07 14.38
CA PHE A 304 -3.03 27.21 13.55
C PHE A 304 -2.29 25.87 13.41
N PHE A 305 -2.09 25.16 14.53
CA PHE A 305 -1.46 23.83 14.54
C PHE A 305 -2.23 22.85 13.62
N PHE A 306 -3.55 22.80 13.74
CA PHE A 306 -4.39 21.96 12.88
C PHE A 306 -4.16 22.25 11.39
N VAL A 307 -4.21 23.52 11.02
CA VAL A 307 -4.09 23.95 9.61
C VAL A 307 -2.69 23.70 9.07
N ILE A 308 -1.65 24.12 9.81
CA ILE A 308 -0.26 24.03 9.32
C ILE A 308 0.19 22.58 9.14
N MET A 309 -0.26 21.66 10.01
CA MET A 309 0.05 20.24 9.89
C MET A 309 -0.65 19.56 8.69
N LEU A 310 -1.68 20.17 8.11
CA LEU A 310 -2.35 19.71 6.90
C LEU A 310 -1.74 20.26 5.61
N VAL A 311 -0.90 21.31 5.66
CA VAL A 311 -0.36 21.96 4.46
C VAL A 311 0.37 20.95 3.55
N ILE A 312 1.30 20.19 4.12
CA ILE A 312 2.11 19.22 3.35
C ILE A 312 1.25 18.09 2.76
N PRO A 313 0.41 17.37 3.55
CA PRO A 313 -0.40 16.29 2.98
C PRO A 313 -1.43 16.79 1.96
N VAL A 314 -1.99 17.98 2.16
CA VAL A 314 -2.95 18.58 1.22
C VAL A 314 -2.28 18.95 -0.09
N TRP A 315 -1.10 19.61 -0.03
CA TRP A 315 -0.33 19.97 -1.23
C TRP A 315 0.14 18.73 -1.99
N PHE A 316 0.68 17.73 -1.28
CA PHE A 316 1.10 16.47 -1.88
C PHE A 316 -0.04 15.74 -2.58
N ASN A 317 -1.25 15.72 -1.98
CA ASN A 317 -2.43 15.15 -2.62
C ASN A 317 -2.85 15.88 -3.89
N ALA A 318 -2.72 17.20 -3.91
CA ALA A 318 -3.07 17.99 -5.08
C ALA A 318 -2.15 17.69 -6.28
N THR A 319 -0.92 17.23 -6.02
CA THR A 319 0.06 16.82 -7.03
C THR A 319 0.05 15.33 -7.35
N SER A 320 -0.71 14.51 -6.60
CA SER A 320 -0.84 13.07 -6.82
C SER A 320 -1.89 12.77 -7.89
N VAL A 321 -1.62 11.75 -8.72
CA VAL A 321 -2.56 11.29 -9.76
C VAL A 321 -3.91 10.87 -9.16
N ASN A 322 -3.89 10.13 -8.06
CA ASN A 322 -5.10 9.57 -7.45
C ASN A 322 -5.80 10.52 -6.46
N ARG A 323 -5.13 11.61 -6.03
CA ARG A 323 -5.67 12.64 -5.13
C ARG A 323 -6.30 12.05 -3.86
N GLU A 324 -5.60 11.13 -3.23
CA GLU A 324 -6.07 10.36 -2.09
C GLU A 324 -6.19 11.22 -0.82
N GLN A 325 -7.30 11.03 -0.08
CA GLN A 325 -7.67 11.83 1.10
C GLN A 325 -7.66 10.99 2.39
N TYR A 326 -6.60 10.22 2.61
CA TYR A 326 -6.49 9.31 3.74
C TYR A 326 -6.65 9.99 5.10
N GLU A 327 -7.54 9.45 5.93
CA GLU A 327 -7.91 9.99 7.23
C GLU A 327 -6.77 9.94 8.25
N HIS A 328 -5.81 9.00 8.16
CA HIS A 328 -4.65 8.94 9.06
C HIS A 328 -3.86 10.26 9.09
N ARG A 329 -3.93 11.04 8.03
CA ARG A 329 -3.31 12.38 7.94
C ARG A 329 -3.90 13.39 8.93
N LEU A 330 -5.06 13.09 9.54
CA LEU A 330 -5.65 13.87 10.61
C LEU A 330 -5.08 13.54 12.01
N TYR A 331 -4.32 12.47 12.16
CA TYR A 331 -3.84 12.03 13.47
C TYR A 331 -3.10 13.16 14.24
N VAL A 332 -2.12 13.79 13.62
CA VAL A 332 -1.36 14.89 14.23
C VAL A 332 -2.15 16.21 14.24
N PRO A 333 -2.81 16.64 13.16
CA PRO A 333 -3.62 17.85 13.17
C PRO A 333 -4.68 17.89 14.27
N LEU A 334 -5.37 16.78 14.56
CA LEU A 334 -6.37 16.70 15.63
C LEU A 334 -5.83 17.09 17.01
N ILE A 335 -4.55 16.89 17.28
CA ILE A 335 -3.89 17.37 18.51
C ILE A 335 -4.10 18.88 18.69
N GLY A 336 -3.98 19.64 17.59
CA GLY A 336 -4.24 21.09 17.62
C GLY A 336 -5.67 21.43 18.01
N LEU A 337 -6.65 20.72 17.47
CA LEU A 337 -8.06 20.92 17.85
C LEU A 337 -8.32 20.53 19.31
N MET A 338 -7.68 19.47 19.81
CA MET A 338 -7.75 19.10 21.24
C MET A 338 -7.15 20.19 22.12
N ILE A 339 -6.02 20.81 21.73
CA ILE A 339 -5.45 21.97 22.44
C ILE A 339 -6.43 23.15 22.43
N ALA A 340 -7.02 23.49 21.29
CA ALA A 340 -8.03 24.55 21.21
C ALA A 340 -9.23 24.25 22.09
N ALA A 341 -9.75 23.03 22.09
CA ALA A 341 -10.91 22.61 22.87
C ALA A 341 -10.69 22.72 24.39
N THR A 342 -9.43 22.66 24.89
CA THR A 342 -9.13 22.88 26.32
C THR A 342 -9.56 24.26 26.79
N GLN A 343 -9.67 25.25 25.88
CA GLN A 343 -9.97 26.65 26.18
C GLN A 343 -11.48 26.93 26.18
N LEU A 344 -12.32 26.01 25.75
CA LEU A 344 -13.78 26.15 25.81
C LEU A 344 -14.28 26.09 27.26
N GLN A 345 -15.16 27.01 27.62
CA GLN A 345 -15.81 27.02 28.92
C GLN A 345 -17.05 26.14 28.93
N VAL A 346 -16.86 24.83 29.05
CA VAL A 346 -17.95 23.82 29.03
C VAL A 346 -18.27 23.35 30.45
N LYS A 347 -19.55 23.40 30.82
CA LYS A 347 -20.03 22.85 32.10
C LYS A 347 -20.24 21.33 31.98
N LEU A 348 -19.22 20.52 32.32
CA LEU A 348 -19.25 19.04 32.23
C LEU A 348 -20.33 18.39 33.10
N GLY A 349 -20.74 19.03 34.20
CA GLY A 349 -21.77 18.52 35.11
C GLY A 349 -23.19 18.58 34.55
N HIS A 350 -23.43 19.35 33.51
CA HIS A 350 -24.76 19.55 32.93
C HIS A 350 -25.27 18.29 32.20
N THR A 351 -26.51 17.89 32.42
CA THR A 351 -27.11 16.69 31.83
C THR A 351 -26.97 16.66 30.30
N ARG A 352 -27.28 17.76 29.62
CA ARG A 352 -27.16 17.85 28.16
C ARG A 352 -25.75 17.57 27.65
N THR A 353 -24.72 18.08 28.36
CA THR A 353 -23.31 17.82 28.02
C THR A 353 -22.94 16.35 28.18
N LYS A 354 -23.40 15.72 29.28
CA LYS A 354 -23.19 14.28 29.51
C LYS A 354 -23.87 13.43 28.44
N THR A 355 -25.15 13.70 28.13
CA THR A 355 -25.89 12.97 27.08
C THR A 355 -25.17 13.12 25.73
N PHE A 356 -24.78 14.35 25.36
CA PHE A 356 -24.02 14.58 24.10
C PHE A 356 -22.72 13.78 24.05
N LEU A 357 -21.91 13.80 25.11
CA LEU A 357 -20.64 13.06 25.17
C LEU A 357 -20.88 11.53 25.09
N LEU A 358 -21.90 11.02 25.77
CA LEU A 358 -22.26 9.59 25.73
C LEU A 358 -22.70 9.19 24.32
N THR A 359 -23.59 9.96 23.69
CA THR A 359 -24.04 9.70 22.32
C THR A 359 -22.87 9.74 21.33
N LEU A 360 -22.02 10.76 21.41
CA LEU A 360 -20.83 10.89 20.56
C LEU A 360 -19.88 9.70 20.74
N THR A 361 -19.62 9.31 21.99
CA THR A 361 -18.78 8.15 22.33
C THR A 361 -19.35 6.87 21.72
N SER A 362 -20.67 6.63 21.85
CA SER A 362 -21.32 5.43 21.29
C SER A 362 -21.22 5.38 19.76
N ILE A 363 -21.46 6.52 19.08
CA ILE A 363 -21.33 6.63 17.62
C ILE A 363 -19.87 6.37 17.20
N TYR A 364 -18.91 6.99 17.87
CA TYR A 364 -17.50 6.83 17.54
C TYR A 364 -17.00 5.41 17.76
N LEU A 365 -17.42 4.74 18.84
CA LEU A 365 -17.10 3.33 19.09
C LEU A 365 -17.68 2.41 18.02
N TYR A 366 -18.94 2.63 17.61
CA TYR A 366 -19.56 1.87 16.53
C TYR A 366 -18.80 2.04 15.21
N LEU A 367 -18.51 3.29 14.81
CA LEU A 367 -17.76 3.60 13.59
C LEU A 367 -16.34 3.02 13.65
N ASN A 368 -15.70 3.09 14.82
CA ASN A 368 -14.39 2.52 15.03
C ASN A 368 -14.41 0.99 14.85
N PHE A 369 -15.38 0.33 15.48
CA PHE A 369 -15.50 -1.12 15.39
C PHE A 369 -15.75 -1.59 13.95
N THR A 370 -16.69 -0.99 13.23
CA THR A 370 -17.01 -1.37 11.86
C THR A 370 -15.85 -1.08 10.91
N ARG A 371 -15.22 0.09 11.05
CA ARG A 371 -14.14 0.53 10.20
C ARG A 371 -12.87 -0.32 10.34
N ALA A 372 -12.48 -0.67 11.57
CA ALA A 372 -11.30 -1.50 11.81
C ALA A 372 -11.41 -2.87 11.11
N ASN A 373 -12.61 -3.46 11.01
CA ASN A 373 -12.82 -4.74 10.32
C ASN A 373 -12.42 -4.72 8.85
N SER A 374 -12.51 -3.57 8.18
CA SER A 374 -12.06 -3.41 6.79
C SER A 374 -10.54 -3.64 6.60
N TYR A 375 -9.77 -3.64 7.68
CA TYR A 375 -8.33 -3.88 7.69
C TYR A 375 -7.95 -5.23 8.29
N LYS A 376 -8.93 -6.13 8.51
CA LYS A 376 -8.70 -7.41 9.16
C LYS A 376 -7.77 -8.31 8.36
N ASP A 377 -7.97 -8.37 7.06
CA ASP A 377 -7.20 -9.16 6.12
C ASP A 377 -7.31 -8.56 4.70
N GLN A 378 -6.57 -9.15 3.74
CA GLN A 378 -6.56 -8.66 2.36
C GLN A 378 -7.94 -8.68 1.71
N LEU A 379 -8.72 -9.75 1.93
CA LEU A 379 -10.04 -9.90 1.33
C LEU A 379 -11.01 -8.84 1.85
N SER A 380 -11.14 -8.72 3.19
CA SER A 380 -12.01 -7.71 3.82
C SER A 380 -11.70 -6.29 3.33
N PHE A 381 -10.41 -6.00 3.09
CA PHE A 381 -9.99 -4.71 2.56
C PHE A 381 -10.42 -4.54 1.10
N ILE A 382 -10.19 -5.56 0.25
CA ILE A 382 -10.51 -5.49 -1.18
C ILE A 382 -12.03 -5.42 -1.39
N GLU A 383 -12.82 -6.23 -0.69
CA GLU A 383 -14.28 -6.20 -0.73
C GLU A 383 -14.79 -4.79 -0.44
N ARG A 384 -14.31 -4.22 0.67
CA ARG A 384 -14.69 -2.87 1.05
C ARG A 384 -14.23 -1.81 0.05
N ALA A 385 -13.05 -1.97 -0.52
CA ALA A 385 -12.51 -1.06 -1.54
C ALA A 385 -13.33 -1.10 -2.85
N VAL A 386 -13.77 -2.28 -3.28
CA VAL A 386 -14.63 -2.44 -4.47
C VAL A 386 -16.01 -1.81 -4.24
N GLU A 387 -16.61 -1.99 -3.05
CA GLU A 387 -17.88 -1.35 -2.69
C GLU A 387 -17.78 0.18 -2.68
N GLU A 388 -16.72 0.74 -2.09
CA GLU A 388 -16.57 2.19 -1.89
C GLU A 388 -15.99 2.92 -3.10
N CYS A 389 -15.21 2.24 -3.92
CA CYS A 389 -14.50 2.78 -5.07
C CYS A 389 -14.61 1.82 -6.28
N PRO A 390 -15.81 1.55 -6.80
CA PRO A 390 -16.03 0.60 -7.89
C PRO A 390 -15.30 1.01 -9.18
N ASP A 391 -15.00 2.30 -9.35
CA ASP A 391 -14.29 2.88 -10.47
C ASP A 391 -12.73 2.83 -10.32
N ASN A 392 -12.21 2.05 -9.38
CA ASN A 392 -10.78 1.86 -9.21
C ASN A 392 -10.34 0.51 -9.79
N TYR A 393 -9.63 0.55 -10.93
CA TYR A 393 -9.16 -0.64 -11.64
C TYR A 393 -8.27 -1.55 -10.77
N PHE A 394 -7.50 -0.99 -9.83
CA PHE A 394 -6.59 -1.78 -9.00
C PHE A 394 -7.36 -2.73 -8.08
N PHE A 395 -8.43 -2.28 -7.44
CA PHE A 395 -9.23 -3.13 -6.55
C PHE A 395 -10.09 -4.11 -7.32
N GLN A 396 -10.63 -3.73 -8.47
CA GLN A 396 -11.31 -4.67 -9.38
C GLN A 396 -10.37 -5.80 -9.81
N PHE A 397 -9.14 -5.45 -10.19
CA PHE A 397 -8.12 -6.42 -10.55
C PHE A 397 -7.73 -7.33 -9.37
N ARG A 398 -7.52 -6.78 -8.16
CA ARG A 398 -7.18 -7.57 -6.95
C ARG A 398 -8.32 -8.52 -6.54
N MET A 399 -9.58 -8.08 -6.67
CA MET A 399 -10.75 -8.94 -6.45
C MET A 399 -10.79 -10.09 -7.45
N ALA A 400 -10.55 -9.80 -8.72
CA ALA A 400 -10.48 -10.82 -9.76
C ALA A 400 -9.38 -11.85 -9.48
N ASP A 401 -8.17 -11.41 -9.07
CA ASP A 401 -7.07 -12.30 -8.70
C ASP A 401 -7.44 -13.20 -7.51
N HIS A 402 -8.14 -12.66 -6.51
CA HIS A 402 -8.62 -13.43 -5.37
C HIS A 402 -9.64 -14.50 -5.80
N LEU A 403 -10.68 -14.11 -6.55
CA LEU A 403 -11.70 -15.03 -7.05
C LEU A 403 -11.10 -16.11 -7.97
N PHE A 404 -10.09 -15.74 -8.76
CA PHE A 404 -9.35 -16.71 -9.57
C PHE A 404 -8.63 -17.75 -8.70
N ALA A 405 -8.00 -17.33 -7.62
CA ALA A 405 -7.32 -18.23 -6.68
C ALA A 405 -8.32 -19.17 -5.97
N GLU A 406 -9.51 -18.66 -5.62
CA GLU A 406 -10.63 -19.46 -5.08
C GLU A 406 -11.35 -20.31 -6.14
N LYS A 407 -10.89 -20.27 -7.41
CA LYS A 407 -11.47 -20.99 -8.55
C LYS A 407 -12.88 -20.51 -8.95
N ASP A 408 -13.34 -19.39 -8.48
CA ASP A 408 -14.49 -18.69 -9.04
C ASP A 408 -14.07 -17.93 -10.30
N TYR A 409 -13.87 -18.67 -11.38
CA TYR A 409 -13.41 -18.10 -12.64
C TYR A 409 -14.44 -17.18 -13.31
N LYS A 410 -15.75 -17.37 -13.04
CA LYS A 410 -16.79 -16.51 -13.58
C LYS A 410 -16.76 -15.13 -12.91
N GLY A 411 -16.77 -15.09 -11.60
CA GLY A 411 -16.61 -13.86 -10.85
C GLY A 411 -15.29 -13.15 -11.17
N ALA A 412 -14.18 -13.92 -11.32
CA ALA A 412 -12.91 -13.36 -11.74
C ALA A 412 -13.00 -12.67 -13.11
N ILE A 413 -13.66 -13.28 -14.11
CA ILE A 413 -13.85 -12.71 -15.45
C ILE A 413 -14.63 -11.39 -15.38
N GLU A 414 -15.67 -11.30 -14.56
CA GLU A 414 -16.47 -10.10 -14.37
C GLU A 414 -15.58 -8.95 -13.85
N HIS A 415 -14.85 -9.17 -12.77
CA HIS A 415 -13.99 -8.16 -12.17
C HIS A 415 -12.77 -7.81 -13.05
N TYR A 416 -12.16 -8.78 -13.78
CA TYR A 416 -11.15 -8.44 -14.79
C TYR A 416 -11.73 -7.57 -15.91
N THR A 417 -13.00 -7.81 -16.31
CA THR A 417 -13.67 -7.01 -17.34
C THR A 417 -13.84 -5.58 -16.90
N GLU A 418 -14.28 -5.36 -15.67
CA GLU A 418 -14.35 -4.02 -15.07
C GLU A 418 -12.95 -3.36 -15.00
N ALA A 419 -11.92 -4.08 -14.56
CA ALA A 419 -10.56 -3.56 -14.52
C ALA A 419 -10.04 -3.13 -15.90
N ILE A 420 -10.36 -3.91 -16.94
CA ILE A 420 -10.01 -3.61 -18.33
C ILE A 420 -10.80 -2.39 -18.85
N ALA A 421 -12.09 -2.27 -18.52
CA ALA A 421 -12.90 -1.13 -18.90
C ALA A 421 -12.35 0.18 -18.31
N LEU A 422 -11.89 0.13 -17.05
CA LEU A 422 -11.31 1.26 -16.34
C LEU A 422 -9.90 1.61 -16.82
N GLN A 423 -9.07 0.62 -17.17
CA GLN A 423 -7.68 0.81 -17.58
C GLN A 423 -7.27 -0.15 -18.71
N PRO A 424 -7.69 0.12 -19.95
CA PRO A 424 -7.52 -0.78 -21.09
C PRO A 424 -6.07 -0.93 -21.59
N SER A 425 -5.14 -0.09 -21.12
CA SER A 425 -3.73 -0.15 -21.53
C SER A 425 -2.91 -1.25 -20.83
N LYS A 426 -3.42 -1.87 -19.76
CA LYS A 426 -2.69 -2.85 -18.95
C LYS A 426 -2.84 -4.27 -19.51
N GLY A 427 -1.82 -4.76 -20.22
CA GLY A 427 -1.80 -6.11 -20.80
C GLY A 427 -1.98 -7.24 -19.78
N MET A 428 -1.51 -7.03 -18.54
CA MET A 428 -1.66 -8.01 -17.45
C MET A 428 -3.12 -8.36 -17.16
N PHE A 429 -4.05 -7.42 -17.26
CA PHE A 429 -5.47 -7.69 -17.01
C PHE A 429 -6.06 -8.64 -18.05
N PHE A 430 -5.71 -8.45 -19.32
CA PHE A 430 -6.09 -9.35 -20.40
C PHE A 430 -5.47 -10.73 -20.22
N ASN A 431 -4.17 -10.81 -19.88
CA ASN A 431 -3.48 -12.06 -19.61
C ASN A 431 -4.18 -12.89 -18.51
N ASN A 432 -4.54 -12.24 -17.39
CA ASN A 432 -5.16 -12.95 -16.27
C ASN A 432 -6.61 -13.35 -16.61
N ARG A 433 -7.37 -12.51 -17.34
CA ARG A 433 -8.70 -12.88 -17.82
C ARG A 433 -8.65 -14.03 -18.85
N ALA A 434 -7.63 -14.06 -19.72
CA ALA A 434 -7.39 -15.18 -20.62
C ALA A 434 -7.16 -16.49 -19.88
N ASN A 435 -6.39 -16.46 -18.78
CA ASN A 435 -6.21 -17.64 -17.92
C ASN A 435 -7.54 -18.09 -17.30
N ALA A 436 -8.40 -17.16 -16.88
CA ALA A 436 -9.73 -17.48 -16.37
C ALA A 436 -10.64 -18.09 -17.45
N TYR A 437 -10.64 -17.54 -18.69
CA TYR A 437 -11.33 -18.14 -19.83
C TYR A 437 -10.78 -19.53 -20.17
N THR A 438 -9.47 -19.73 -20.07
CA THR A 438 -8.83 -21.04 -20.24
C THR A 438 -9.33 -22.04 -19.20
N ALA A 439 -9.48 -21.59 -17.95
CA ALA A 439 -9.94 -22.46 -16.86
C ALA A 439 -11.36 -22.98 -17.10
N ILE A 440 -12.28 -22.12 -17.59
CA ILE A 440 -13.67 -22.49 -17.90
C ILE A 440 -13.87 -23.11 -19.29
N GLY A 441 -12.80 -23.33 -20.06
CA GLY A 441 -12.88 -23.99 -21.37
C GLY A 441 -13.22 -23.05 -22.54
N ASN A 442 -13.30 -21.75 -22.37
CA ASN A 442 -13.61 -20.79 -23.44
C ASN A 442 -12.35 -20.40 -24.24
N LYS A 443 -11.92 -21.30 -25.10
CA LYS A 443 -10.73 -21.14 -25.95
C LYS A 443 -10.73 -19.83 -26.76
N ALA A 444 -11.85 -19.53 -27.40
CA ALA A 444 -11.92 -18.39 -28.33
C ALA A 444 -11.74 -17.05 -27.59
N ALA A 445 -12.33 -16.90 -26.40
CA ALA A 445 -12.14 -15.71 -25.57
C ALA A 445 -10.71 -15.64 -25.01
N ALA A 446 -10.16 -16.79 -24.55
CA ALA A 446 -8.80 -16.85 -24.02
C ALA A 446 -7.76 -16.37 -25.06
N LEU A 447 -7.83 -16.89 -26.28
CA LEU A 447 -6.86 -16.53 -27.33
C LEU A 447 -6.96 -15.04 -27.73
N ARG A 448 -8.18 -14.49 -27.86
CA ARG A 448 -8.37 -13.04 -28.12
C ARG A 448 -7.75 -12.16 -27.02
N ASP A 449 -7.91 -12.58 -25.77
CA ASP A 449 -7.35 -11.83 -24.64
C ASP A 449 -5.82 -11.95 -24.60
N PHE A 450 -5.24 -13.12 -24.89
CA PHE A 450 -3.78 -13.23 -25.03
C PHE A 450 -3.24 -12.37 -26.18
N ASP A 451 -3.92 -12.30 -27.33
CA ASP A 451 -3.51 -11.41 -28.43
C ASP A 451 -3.50 -9.94 -27.95
N SER A 452 -4.52 -9.55 -27.21
CA SER A 452 -4.61 -8.21 -26.60
C SER A 452 -3.50 -7.96 -25.57
N ALA A 453 -3.19 -8.98 -24.76
CA ALA A 453 -2.13 -8.91 -23.75
C ALA A 453 -0.74 -8.76 -24.37
N ILE A 454 -0.44 -9.53 -25.41
CA ILE A 454 0.84 -9.48 -26.13
C ILE A 454 1.13 -8.07 -26.63
N VAL A 455 0.17 -7.47 -27.34
CA VAL A 455 0.33 -6.10 -27.88
C VAL A 455 0.55 -5.09 -26.76
N ARG A 456 -0.21 -5.16 -25.66
CA ARG A 456 -0.17 -4.20 -24.55
C ARG A 456 0.98 -4.40 -23.57
N SER A 457 1.57 -5.58 -23.55
CA SER A 457 2.73 -5.92 -22.70
C SER A 457 4.06 -5.84 -23.46
N ASN A 458 4.08 -5.24 -24.64
CA ASN A 458 5.26 -5.13 -25.49
C ASN A 458 5.94 -6.51 -25.72
N ASN A 459 5.15 -7.50 -26.09
CA ASN A 459 5.57 -8.88 -26.35
C ASN A 459 6.25 -9.58 -25.14
N ALA A 460 5.80 -9.30 -23.92
CA ALA A 460 6.36 -9.92 -22.71
C ALA A 460 6.35 -11.47 -22.79
N PRO A 461 7.48 -12.15 -22.59
CA PRO A 461 7.61 -13.61 -22.74
C PRO A 461 6.62 -14.41 -21.88
N GLY A 462 6.30 -13.93 -20.67
CA GLY A 462 5.35 -14.58 -19.77
C GLY A 462 3.93 -14.74 -20.35
N VAL A 463 3.50 -13.80 -21.20
CA VAL A 463 2.18 -13.89 -21.87
C VAL A 463 2.17 -15.02 -22.90
N TYR A 464 3.27 -15.17 -23.68
CA TYR A 464 3.42 -16.26 -24.62
C TYR A 464 3.46 -17.62 -23.94
N ILE A 465 4.12 -17.72 -22.77
CA ILE A 465 4.15 -18.95 -21.96
C ILE A 465 2.73 -19.36 -21.55
N ASN A 466 1.94 -18.42 -21.02
CA ASN A 466 0.55 -18.70 -20.64
C ASN A 466 -0.31 -19.08 -21.84
N ARG A 467 -0.13 -18.41 -22.98
CA ARG A 467 -0.81 -18.75 -24.22
C ARG A 467 -0.43 -20.11 -24.74
N MET A 468 0.85 -20.49 -24.73
CA MET A 468 1.31 -21.83 -25.10
C MET A 468 0.70 -22.92 -24.21
N ALA A 469 0.68 -22.71 -22.88
CA ALA A 469 0.02 -23.64 -21.94
C ALA A 469 -1.48 -23.82 -22.31
N THR A 470 -2.15 -22.74 -22.66
CA THR A 470 -3.54 -22.75 -23.12
C THR A 470 -3.69 -23.51 -24.43
N LEU A 471 -2.84 -23.29 -25.42
CA LEU A 471 -2.84 -23.99 -26.70
C LEU A 471 -2.62 -25.49 -26.51
N VAL A 472 -1.70 -25.88 -25.63
CA VAL A 472 -1.44 -27.29 -25.26
C VAL A 472 -2.66 -27.91 -24.60
N LYS A 473 -3.32 -27.22 -23.68
CA LYS A 473 -4.56 -27.66 -23.02
C LYS A 473 -5.68 -27.94 -24.03
N PHE A 474 -5.81 -27.10 -25.06
CA PHE A 474 -6.83 -27.26 -26.10
C PHE A 474 -6.36 -28.09 -27.32
N SER A 475 -5.22 -28.76 -27.22
CA SER A 475 -4.64 -29.59 -28.26
C SER A 475 -4.28 -28.86 -29.58
N GLU A 476 -4.06 -27.57 -29.53
CA GLU A 476 -3.59 -26.71 -30.64
C GLU A 476 -2.06 -26.78 -30.78
N ILE A 477 -1.54 -27.97 -30.97
CA ILE A 477 -0.09 -28.24 -30.88
C ILE A 477 0.71 -27.55 -31.98
N GLU A 478 0.14 -27.37 -33.18
CA GLU A 478 0.81 -26.66 -34.27
C GLU A 478 1.07 -25.17 -33.93
N LEU A 479 0.07 -24.53 -33.36
CA LEU A 479 0.20 -23.14 -32.88
C LEU A 479 1.18 -23.01 -31.70
N ALA A 480 1.08 -23.94 -30.73
CA ALA A 480 2.00 -23.97 -29.59
C ALA A 480 3.46 -24.16 -30.06
N MET A 481 3.71 -25.03 -31.03
CA MET A 481 5.05 -25.22 -31.62
C MET A 481 5.55 -23.98 -32.36
N SER A 482 4.66 -23.28 -33.09
CA SER A 482 5.00 -22.05 -33.79
C SER A 482 5.46 -20.97 -32.81
N GLU A 483 4.75 -20.82 -31.67
CA GLU A 483 5.10 -19.87 -30.64
C GLU A 483 6.36 -20.23 -29.87
N LEU A 484 6.55 -21.53 -29.59
CA LEU A 484 7.78 -22.02 -28.97
C LEU A 484 9.01 -21.68 -29.83
N LYS A 485 8.93 -21.81 -31.16
CA LYS A 485 10.01 -21.45 -32.07
C LYS A 485 10.31 -19.94 -32.01
N LYS A 486 9.26 -19.08 -31.94
CA LYS A 486 9.43 -17.63 -31.82
C LYS A 486 10.13 -17.27 -30.52
N LEU A 487 9.70 -17.84 -29.38
CA LEU A 487 10.29 -17.56 -28.09
C LEU A 487 11.73 -18.08 -27.96
N LYS A 488 12.05 -19.23 -28.55
CA LYS A 488 13.42 -19.75 -28.57
C LYS A 488 14.39 -18.79 -29.28
N ALA A 489 13.92 -18.11 -30.31
CA ALA A 489 14.76 -17.17 -31.06
C ALA A 489 15.12 -15.90 -30.25
N CYS A 490 14.31 -15.49 -29.27
CA CYS A 490 14.55 -14.26 -28.49
C CYS A 490 14.85 -14.49 -27.01
N CYS A 491 14.29 -15.55 -26.40
CA CYS A 491 14.14 -15.63 -24.95
C CYS A 491 14.23 -17.08 -24.43
N GLN A 492 15.15 -17.88 -24.96
CA GLN A 492 15.24 -19.33 -24.67
C GLN A 492 15.30 -19.65 -23.16
N ASN A 493 16.03 -18.87 -22.37
CA ASN A 493 16.20 -19.09 -20.94
C ASN A 493 14.93 -18.85 -20.10
N MET A 494 13.88 -18.28 -20.69
CA MET A 494 12.60 -18.01 -20.01
C MET A 494 11.57 -19.12 -20.23
N ILE A 495 11.84 -20.09 -21.11
CA ILE A 495 10.92 -21.19 -21.40
C ILE A 495 11.10 -22.30 -20.37
N PRO A 496 10.05 -22.70 -19.63
CA PRO A 496 10.14 -23.83 -18.71
C PRO A 496 10.50 -25.11 -19.47
N PRO A 497 11.55 -25.85 -19.05
CA PRO A 497 11.99 -27.07 -19.75
C PRO A 497 10.88 -28.12 -19.88
N GLU A 498 10.02 -28.24 -18.86
CA GLU A 498 8.91 -29.19 -18.84
C GLU A 498 7.87 -28.84 -19.91
N MET A 499 7.57 -27.57 -20.11
CA MET A 499 6.64 -27.12 -21.15
C MET A 499 7.21 -27.36 -22.56
N GLU A 500 8.49 -27.10 -22.76
CA GLU A 500 9.15 -27.40 -24.01
C GLU A 500 9.07 -28.89 -24.33
N GLN A 501 9.42 -29.75 -23.37
CA GLN A 501 9.34 -31.22 -23.53
C GLN A 501 7.92 -31.68 -23.82
N GLU A 502 6.91 -31.14 -23.12
CA GLU A 502 5.51 -31.47 -23.34
C GLU A 502 5.04 -31.09 -24.77
N ILE A 503 5.38 -29.89 -25.24
CA ILE A 503 5.03 -29.42 -26.59
C ILE A 503 5.71 -30.30 -27.63
N MET A 504 7.01 -30.58 -27.48
CA MET A 504 7.76 -31.44 -28.41
C MET A 504 7.21 -32.86 -28.44
N TYR A 505 6.89 -33.42 -27.28
CA TYR A 505 6.26 -34.76 -27.20
C TYR A 505 4.92 -34.81 -27.93
N LYS A 506 4.00 -33.87 -27.61
CA LYS A 506 2.68 -33.80 -28.24
C LYS A 506 2.77 -33.51 -29.74
N TRP A 507 3.70 -32.64 -30.16
CA TRP A 507 3.98 -32.39 -31.58
C TRP A 507 4.36 -33.67 -32.33
N ASN A 508 5.30 -34.42 -31.76
CA ASN A 508 5.73 -35.70 -32.35
C ASN A 508 4.59 -36.70 -32.42
N VAL A 509 3.78 -36.85 -31.35
CA VAL A 509 2.62 -37.74 -31.35
C VAL A 509 1.61 -37.35 -32.44
N THR A 510 1.30 -36.07 -32.56
CA THR A 510 0.36 -35.56 -33.57
C THR A 510 0.93 -35.75 -34.99
N GLY A 511 2.23 -35.52 -35.20
CA GLY A 511 2.91 -35.76 -36.44
C GLY A 511 2.85 -37.22 -36.87
N PHE A 512 3.12 -38.16 -35.94
CA PHE A 512 2.97 -39.59 -36.21
C PHE A 512 1.57 -39.98 -36.68
N LYS A 513 0.54 -39.53 -35.97
CA LYS A 513 -0.85 -39.82 -36.30
C LYS A 513 -1.17 -39.32 -37.71
N LYS A 514 -0.86 -38.09 -38.05
CA LYS A 514 -1.11 -37.49 -39.37
C LYS A 514 -0.37 -38.23 -40.49
N ILE A 515 0.90 -38.60 -40.24
CA ILE A 515 1.69 -39.34 -41.24
C ILE A 515 1.13 -40.73 -41.45
N ASN A 516 0.77 -41.45 -40.37
CA ASN A 516 0.17 -42.79 -40.48
C ASN A 516 -1.17 -42.76 -41.23
N GLU A 517 -2.05 -41.79 -40.97
CA GLU A 517 -3.29 -41.59 -41.71
C GLU A 517 -3.03 -41.36 -43.21
N LYS A 518 -2.03 -40.53 -43.56
CA LYS A 518 -1.64 -40.32 -44.95
C LYS A 518 -1.00 -41.54 -45.59
N LEU A 519 -0.26 -42.37 -44.87
CA LEU A 519 0.33 -43.61 -45.37
C LEU A 519 -0.72 -44.66 -45.73
N ILE A 520 -1.89 -44.62 -45.09
CA ILE A 520 -3.04 -45.50 -45.47
C ILE A 520 -3.52 -45.16 -46.89
N THR A 521 -3.58 -43.88 -47.25
CA THR A 521 -4.05 -43.42 -48.55
C THR A 521 -2.93 -43.32 -49.59
N GLN A 522 -1.68 -43.17 -49.16
CA GLN A 522 -0.48 -43.00 -50.00
C GLN A 522 0.66 -43.95 -49.56
N PRO A 523 0.50 -45.25 -49.64
CA PRO A 523 1.45 -46.22 -49.07
C PRO A 523 2.82 -46.25 -49.78
N ASN A 524 2.93 -45.69 -50.96
CA ASN A 524 4.16 -45.65 -51.75
C ASN A 524 4.81 -44.23 -51.79
N ASN A 525 4.46 -43.35 -50.87
CA ASN A 525 5.02 -42.00 -50.82
C ASN A 525 6.31 -41.98 -49.97
N PRO A 526 7.52 -41.84 -50.56
CA PRO A 526 8.79 -41.91 -49.85
C PRO A 526 8.95 -40.77 -48.85
N ILE A 527 8.37 -39.58 -49.12
CA ILE A 527 8.45 -38.39 -48.24
C ILE A 527 7.75 -38.65 -46.91
N LEU A 528 6.64 -39.39 -46.93
CA LEU A 528 5.91 -39.72 -45.70
C LEU A 528 6.73 -40.64 -44.79
N TYR A 529 7.40 -41.66 -45.37
CA TYR A 529 8.31 -42.53 -44.61
C TYR A 529 9.51 -41.72 -44.05
N ALA A 530 10.13 -40.86 -44.86
CA ALA A 530 11.23 -40.00 -44.41
C ALA A 530 10.82 -39.08 -43.27
N ASN A 531 9.65 -38.48 -43.36
CA ASN A 531 9.12 -37.63 -42.31
C ASN A 531 8.81 -38.41 -41.01
N ARG A 532 8.29 -39.68 -41.14
CA ARG A 532 8.06 -40.51 -39.97
C ARG A 532 9.37 -41.01 -39.36
N ALA A 533 10.34 -41.32 -40.16
CA ALA A 533 11.68 -41.68 -39.73
C ALA A 533 12.33 -40.53 -38.91
N LYS A 534 12.15 -39.30 -39.33
CA LYS A 534 12.63 -38.12 -38.56
C LYS A 534 11.99 -38.05 -37.18
N LEU A 535 10.68 -38.29 -37.09
CA LEU A 535 9.99 -38.32 -35.81
C LEU A 535 10.46 -39.48 -34.91
N PHE A 536 10.80 -40.65 -35.47
CA PHE A 536 11.42 -41.75 -34.76
C PHE A 536 12.81 -41.42 -34.26
N PHE A 537 13.64 -40.77 -35.11
CA PHE A 537 14.98 -40.31 -34.74
C PHE A 537 14.95 -39.33 -33.57
N ASP A 538 14.07 -38.30 -33.63
CA ASP A 538 13.89 -37.31 -32.59
C ASP A 538 13.45 -37.93 -31.24
N ARG A 539 12.93 -39.16 -31.24
CA ARG A 539 12.56 -39.93 -30.03
C ARG A 539 13.66 -40.92 -29.59
N GLY A 540 14.76 -40.98 -30.31
CA GLY A 540 15.79 -41.99 -30.07
C GLY A 540 15.43 -43.39 -30.46
N MET A 541 14.32 -43.58 -31.21
CA MET A 541 13.86 -44.87 -31.79
C MET A 541 14.61 -45.11 -33.10
N LEU A 542 15.91 -45.42 -32.97
CA LEU A 542 16.83 -45.45 -34.11
C LEU A 542 16.51 -46.59 -35.08
N ASN A 543 16.11 -47.76 -34.59
CA ASN A 543 15.77 -48.94 -35.43
C ASN A 543 14.54 -48.69 -36.33
N GLU A 544 13.50 -48.10 -35.75
CA GLU A 544 12.28 -47.73 -36.48
C GLU A 544 12.56 -46.60 -37.48
N SER A 545 13.44 -45.66 -37.14
CA SER A 545 13.90 -44.61 -38.04
C SER A 545 14.65 -45.18 -39.23
N ILE A 546 15.56 -46.13 -39.00
CA ILE A 546 16.30 -46.86 -40.07
C ILE A 546 15.33 -47.62 -40.99
N ALA A 547 14.39 -48.37 -40.41
CA ALA A 547 13.42 -49.14 -41.20
C ALA A 547 12.58 -48.24 -42.13
N ASP A 548 12.11 -47.09 -41.63
CA ASP A 548 11.36 -46.13 -42.45
C ASP A 548 12.23 -45.47 -43.53
N LEU A 549 13.50 -45.13 -43.23
CA LEU A 549 14.43 -44.57 -44.21
C LEU A 549 14.81 -45.58 -45.29
N GLU A 550 15.01 -46.85 -44.93
CA GLU A 550 15.23 -47.94 -45.91
C GLU A 550 14.03 -48.07 -46.84
N LYS A 551 12.80 -48.01 -46.28
CA LYS A 551 11.58 -47.99 -47.10
C LYS A 551 11.52 -46.76 -48.00
N ALA A 552 11.80 -45.57 -47.48
CA ALA A 552 11.85 -44.34 -48.29
C ALA A 552 12.87 -44.42 -49.43
N CYS A 553 14.09 -44.92 -49.17
CA CYS A 553 15.12 -45.12 -50.17
C CYS A 553 14.75 -46.21 -51.21
N SER A 554 14.00 -47.24 -50.82
CA SER A 554 13.52 -48.23 -51.76
C SER A 554 12.45 -47.67 -52.70
N LEU A 555 11.66 -46.73 -52.29
CA LEU A 555 10.62 -46.05 -53.06
C LEU A 555 11.16 -44.91 -53.95
N ASP A 556 12.27 -44.27 -53.54
CA ASP A 556 12.97 -43.24 -54.31
C ASP A 556 14.49 -43.49 -54.29
N PRO A 557 14.99 -44.44 -55.10
CA PRO A 557 16.41 -44.83 -55.11
C PRO A 557 17.35 -43.74 -55.63
N ALA A 558 16.84 -42.72 -56.34
CA ALA A 558 17.64 -41.67 -56.90
C ALA A 558 17.92 -40.51 -55.88
N ASN A 559 17.23 -40.50 -54.75
CA ASN A 559 17.31 -39.41 -53.79
C ASN A 559 18.54 -39.56 -52.88
N ALA A 560 19.55 -38.75 -53.19
CA ALA A 560 20.83 -38.74 -52.49
C ALA A 560 20.70 -38.23 -51.02
N GLU A 561 19.72 -37.35 -50.75
CA GLU A 561 19.49 -36.80 -49.40
C GLU A 561 18.94 -37.89 -48.48
N LEU A 562 18.01 -38.73 -48.96
CA LEU A 562 17.49 -39.84 -48.19
C LEU A 562 18.59 -40.86 -47.83
N LYS A 563 19.48 -41.17 -48.76
CA LYS A 563 20.62 -42.05 -48.51
C LYS A 563 21.56 -41.48 -47.46
N LYS A 564 21.90 -40.18 -47.59
CA LYS A 564 22.76 -39.49 -46.62
C LYS A 564 22.13 -39.48 -45.24
N TYR A 565 20.83 -39.27 -45.16
CA TYR A 565 20.11 -39.26 -43.87
C TYR A 565 20.08 -40.67 -43.26
N LEU A 566 19.86 -41.71 -44.05
CA LEU A 566 19.93 -43.10 -43.60
C LEU A 566 21.31 -43.44 -43.01
N GLU A 567 22.41 -43.09 -43.68
CA GLU A 567 23.75 -43.32 -43.20
C GLU A 567 24.05 -42.58 -41.90
N MET A 568 23.55 -41.32 -41.78
CA MET A 568 23.65 -40.55 -40.55
C MET A 568 22.96 -41.26 -39.38
N VAL A 569 21.74 -41.76 -39.58
CA VAL A 569 20.97 -42.47 -38.53
C VAL A 569 21.62 -43.80 -38.16
N LYS A 570 22.14 -44.57 -39.18
CA LYS A 570 22.89 -45.80 -38.93
C LYS A 570 24.15 -45.57 -38.11
N SER A 571 24.90 -44.51 -38.43
CA SER A 571 26.08 -44.10 -37.63
C SER A 571 25.72 -43.76 -36.20
N ALA A 572 24.62 -43.02 -35.99
CA ALA A 572 24.12 -42.71 -34.66
C ALA A 572 23.67 -43.95 -33.87
N ALA A 573 23.15 -44.98 -34.55
CA ALA A 573 22.77 -46.24 -33.93
C ALA A 573 23.96 -47.14 -33.60
N ALA A 574 25.03 -47.10 -34.40
CA ALA A 574 26.25 -47.88 -34.16
C ALA A 574 27.16 -47.26 -33.06
N GLY A 575 27.01 -45.98 -32.76
CA GLY A 575 27.75 -45.28 -31.71
C GLY A 575 27.11 -45.32 -30.33
N LYS A 576 25.98 -45.97 -30.18
CA LYS A 576 25.30 -46.34 -28.92
C LYS A 576 25.55 -47.77 -28.60
#